data_dde84938283a33d7491ee374f8de3fde
#
_entry.id   dde84938283a33d7491ee374f8de3fde
#
_cell.length_a   1.000
_cell.length_b   1.000
_cell.length_c   1.000
_cell.angle_alpha   90.00
_cell.angle_beta   90.00
_cell.angle_gamma   90.00
#
_symmetry.space_group_name_H-M   'P 1'
#
loop_
_entity.id
_entity.type
_entity.pdbx_description
1 polymer ?
#
loop_
_entity_poly.entity_id
_entity_poly.type
_entity_poly.pdbx_seq_one_letter_code
_entity_poly.pdbx_strand_id
1 'polypeptide(L)'
;MTATITVRDATVHDVAELASLAASAYRETYRTMIDTAVTEAVVAQTCTAEAFTRLLEAAASGGGYLLVATEYSRIGAFLDFRFEADRAELCRLYGAPGQTGRGMGSILIEELDRRLDSIDEYEVTVVATNVRAMSFWRLHGCQPVGRVSIVEHFGATRGVRFDSAADGGDLIKMRRRISSSVNQAA
;
A
#
# COMPACT_ATOMS: atom_id res chain seq x y z
N MET A 1 1.79 9.84 -29.15
CA MET A 1 1.42 10.66 -27.95
C MET A 1 1.81 9.86 -26.73
N THR A 2 2.74 10.37 -25.94
CA THR A 2 3.15 9.73 -24.68
C THR A 2 2.03 9.94 -23.66
N ALA A 3 1.50 8.87 -23.11
CA ALA A 3 0.48 8.94 -22.09
C ALA A 3 1.06 9.62 -20.84
N THR A 4 0.36 10.63 -20.31
CA THR A 4 0.76 11.31 -19.08
C THR A 4 0.13 10.59 -17.89
N ILE A 5 0.97 10.14 -16.97
CA ILE A 5 0.50 9.60 -15.68
C ILE A 5 0.22 10.79 -14.77
N THR A 6 -0.95 10.83 -14.15
CA THR A 6 -1.33 11.83 -13.16
C THR A 6 -1.63 11.16 -11.83
N VAL A 7 -1.24 11.82 -10.72
CA VAL A 7 -1.58 11.38 -9.36
C VAL A 7 -2.59 12.34 -8.75
N ARG A 8 -3.58 11.80 -8.09
CA ARG A 8 -4.60 12.56 -7.36
C ARG A 8 -5.12 11.78 -6.16
N ASP A 9 -5.82 12.47 -5.28
CA ASP A 9 -6.61 11.80 -4.25
C ASP A 9 -7.71 10.94 -4.90
N ALA A 10 -7.98 9.80 -4.27
CA ALA A 10 -9.12 8.98 -4.64
C ALA A 10 -10.43 9.68 -4.24
N THR A 11 -11.49 9.39 -4.95
CA THR A 11 -12.84 9.92 -4.71
C THR A 11 -13.84 8.78 -4.52
N VAL A 12 -15.06 9.10 -4.11
CA VAL A 12 -16.14 8.11 -3.99
C VAL A 12 -16.43 7.40 -5.33
N HIS A 13 -16.18 8.04 -6.45
CA HIS A 13 -16.37 7.46 -7.79
C HIS A 13 -15.34 6.39 -8.13
N ASP A 14 -14.20 6.37 -7.43
CA ASP A 14 -13.13 5.40 -7.65
C ASP A 14 -13.31 4.10 -6.85
N VAL A 15 -14.22 4.08 -5.87
CA VAL A 15 -14.36 2.99 -4.88
C VAL A 15 -14.54 1.62 -5.53
N ALA A 16 -15.42 1.50 -6.51
CA ALA A 16 -15.69 0.22 -7.17
C ALA A 16 -14.48 -0.29 -7.98
N GLU A 17 -13.80 0.63 -8.70
CA GLU A 17 -12.59 0.30 -9.47
C GLU A 17 -11.44 -0.06 -8.54
N LEU A 18 -11.25 0.68 -7.44
CA LEU A 18 -10.24 0.39 -6.42
C LEU A 18 -10.43 -0.97 -5.75
N ALA A 19 -11.66 -1.31 -5.36
CA ALA A 19 -11.96 -2.61 -4.75
C ALA A 19 -11.62 -3.76 -5.72
N SER A 20 -12.03 -3.64 -6.99
CA SER A 20 -11.74 -4.62 -8.02
C SER A 20 -10.24 -4.74 -8.32
N LEU A 21 -9.54 -3.60 -8.47
CA LEU A 21 -8.10 -3.56 -8.71
C LEU A 21 -7.35 -4.18 -7.53
N ALA A 22 -7.67 -3.80 -6.30
CA ALA A 22 -7.01 -4.31 -5.10
C ALA A 22 -7.17 -5.84 -4.98
N ALA A 23 -8.39 -6.35 -5.17
CA ALA A 23 -8.66 -7.79 -5.11
C ALA A 23 -7.85 -8.55 -6.17
N SER A 24 -7.85 -8.07 -7.41
CA SER A 24 -7.13 -8.70 -8.52
C SER A 24 -5.62 -8.66 -8.31
N ALA A 25 -5.09 -7.50 -7.94
CA ALA A 25 -3.66 -7.30 -7.71
C ALA A 25 -3.15 -8.13 -6.51
N TYR A 26 -3.96 -8.22 -5.44
CA TYR A 26 -3.61 -9.02 -4.27
C TYR A 26 -3.52 -10.50 -4.63
N ARG A 27 -4.55 -11.05 -5.29
CA ARG A 27 -4.58 -12.46 -5.73
C ARG A 27 -3.43 -12.80 -6.67
N GLU A 28 -3.16 -11.93 -7.66
CA GLU A 28 -2.07 -12.14 -8.61
C GLU A 28 -0.70 -12.10 -7.92
N THR A 29 -0.49 -11.10 -7.06
CA THR A 29 0.79 -10.91 -6.37
C THR A 29 1.13 -12.08 -5.45
N TYR A 30 0.15 -12.58 -4.68
CA TYR A 30 0.40 -13.54 -3.61
C TYR A 30 0.04 -14.98 -3.96
N ARG A 31 -0.40 -15.25 -5.18
CA ARG A 31 -0.85 -16.57 -5.63
C ARG A 31 0.06 -17.76 -5.27
N THR A 32 1.37 -17.54 -5.22
CA THR A 32 2.38 -18.56 -4.92
C THR A 32 3.18 -18.29 -3.64
N MET A 33 2.82 -17.26 -2.89
CA MET A 33 3.59 -16.79 -1.73
C MET A 33 2.83 -16.94 -0.42
N ILE A 34 1.51 -16.92 -0.47
CA ILE A 34 0.62 -16.97 0.69
C ILE A 34 -0.41 -18.07 0.45
N ASP A 35 -0.84 -18.73 1.52
CA ASP A 35 -1.95 -19.69 1.47
C ASP A 35 -3.21 -19.04 0.85
N THR A 36 -3.92 -19.80 0.01
CA THR A 36 -5.11 -19.30 -0.68
C THR A 36 -6.22 -18.89 0.28
N ALA A 37 -6.42 -19.64 1.40
CA ALA A 37 -7.46 -19.29 2.38
C ALA A 37 -7.12 -17.97 3.07
N VAL A 38 -5.84 -17.74 3.40
CA VAL A 38 -5.36 -16.47 3.96
C VAL A 38 -5.54 -15.34 2.96
N THR A 39 -5.15 -15.55 1.70
CA THR A 39 -5.34 -14.58 0.62
C THR A 39 -6.80 -14.17 0.48
N GLU A 40 -7.72 -15.13 0.40
CA GLU A 40 -9.15 -14.84 0.25
C GLU A 40 -9.76 -14.19 1.50
N ALA A 41 -9.32 -14.55 2.71
CA ALA A 41 -9.76 -13.88 3.93
C ALA A 41 -9.36 -12.39 3.94
N VAL A 42 -8.13 -12.06 3.53
CA VAL A 42 -7.68 -10.67 3.41
C VAL A 42 -8.47 -9.93 2.32
N VAL A 43 -8.61 -10.51 1.14
CA VAL A 43 -9.35 -9.90 0.02
C VAL A 43 -10.81 -9.64 0.41
N ALA A 44 -11.50 -10.61 0.98
CA ALA A 44 -12.92 -10.50 1.35
C ALA A 44 -13.17 -9.39 2.39
N GLN A 45 -12.19 -9.07 3.23
CA GLN A 45 -12.35 -8.10 4.32
C GLN A 45 -11.73 -6.73 4.02
N THR A 46 -10.73 -6.67 3.15
CA THR A 46 -9.98 -5.42 2.90
C THR A 46 -10.08 -4.87 1.49
N CYS A 47 -10.56 -5.66 0.52
CA CYS A 47 -10.68 -5.25 -0.88
C CYS A 47 -12.14 -5.11 -1.31
N THR A 48 -12.99 -4.55 -0.44
CA THR A 48 -14.41 -4.32 -0.70
C THR A 48 -14.72 -2.84 -0.87
N ALA A 49 -15.88 -2.52 -1.46
CA ALA A 49 -16.33 -1.14 -1.59
C ALA A 49 -16.46 -0.46 -0.22
N GLU A 50 -16.99 -1.15 0.78
CA GLU A 50 -17.13 -0.64 2.15
C GLU A 50 -15.78 -0.37 2.80
N ALA A 51 -14.77 -1.23 2.54
CA ALA A 51 -13.42 -1.01 3.05
C ALA A 51 -12.80 0.25 2.43
N PHE A 52 -12.95 0.46 1.13
CA PHE A 52 -12.43 1.66 0.46
C PHE A 52 -13.21 2.93 0.83
N THR A 53 -14.51 2.84 1.06
CA THR A 53 -15.30 3.98 1.58
C THR A 53 -14.78 4.43 2.94
N ARG A 54 -14.53 3.49 3.88
CA ARG A 54 -13.92 3.83 5.17
C ARG A 54 -12.54 4.46 5.05
N LEU A 55 -11.75 4.06 4.05
CA LEU A 55 -10.43 4.69 3.80
C LEU A 55 -10.57 6.13 3.31
N LEU A 56 -11.54 6.40 2.43
CA LEU A 56 -11.83 7.76 1.99
C LEU A 56 -12.29 8.65 3.15
N GLU A 57 -13.17 8.14 4.02
CA GLU A 57 -13.63 8.84 5.22
C GLU A 57 -12.47 9.14 6.17
N ALA A 58 -11.59 8.16 6.39
CA ALA A 58 -10.38 8.33 7.21
C ALA A 58 -9.43 9.38 6.60
N ALA A 59 -9.18 9.33 5.30
CA ALA A 59 -8.35 10.30 4.59
C ALA A 59 -8.95 11.72 4.67
N ALA A 60 -10.27 11.87 4.48
CA ALA A 60 -10.96 13.13 4.60
C ALA A 60 -10.89 13.73 6.02
N SER A 61 -10.71 12.88 7.04
CA SER A 61 -10.56 13.27 8.45
C SER A 61 -9.08 13.47 8.86
N GLY A 62 -8.14 13.45 7.92
CA GLY A 62 -6.71 13.60 8.19
C GLY A 62 -6.02 12.33 8.70
N GLY A 63 -6.67 11.18 8.64
CA GLY A 63 -6.14 9.88 9.08
C GLY A 63 -5.16 9.23 8.10
N GLY A 64 -4.85 9.86 6.98
CA GLY A 64 -3.92 9.33 5.98
C GLY A 64 -4.18 9.84 4.57
N TYR A 65 -3.76 9.04 3.59
CA TYR A 65 -3.92 9.34 2.15
C TYR A 65 -4.38 8.10 1.39
N LEU A 66 -5.33 8.25 0.50
CA LEU A 66 -5.67 7.28 -0.53
C LEU A 66 -5.45 7.92 -1.89
N LEU A 67 -4.34 7.57 -2.54
CA LEU A 67 -3.90 8.15 -3.80
C LEU A 67 -4.09 7.18 -4.95
N VAL A 68 -4.39 7.72 -6.12
CA VAL A 68 -4.47 6.95 -7.37
C VAL A 68 -3.54 7.56 -8.43
N ALA A 69 -2.85 6.68 -9.17
CA ALA A 69 -2.14 7.04 -10.39
C ALA A 69 -3.00 6.62 -11.58
N THR A 70 -3.33 7.57 -12.44
CA THR A 70 -4.20 7.35 -13.60
C THR A 70 -3.49 7.63 -14.89
N GLU A 71 -3.83 6.85 -15.92
CA GLU A 71 -3.43 7.04 -17.29
C GLU A 71 -4.69 6.92 -18.16
N TYR A 72 -4.95 7.91 -19.04
CA TYR A 72 -6.19 8.00 -19.82
C TYR A 72 -7.46 7.82 -18.97
N SER A 73 -7.50 8.46 -17.79
CA SER A 73 -8.61 8.40 -16.82
C SER A 73 -8.88 7.01 -16.21
N ARG A 74 -8.02 6.02 -16.41
CA ARG A 74 -8.12 4.70 -15.78
C ARG A 74 -7.10 4.59 -14.64
N ILE A 75 -7.51 3.98 -13.55
CA ILE A 75 -6.60 3.74 -12.41
C ILE A 75 -5.63 2.63 -12.78
N GLY A 76 -4.35 2.97 -12.87
CA GLY A 76 -3.27 2.02 -13.13
C GLY A 76 -2.54 1.55 -11.86
N ALA A 77 -2.61 2.35 -10.77
CA ALA A 77 -2.07 2.00 -9.46
C ALA A 77 -2.74 2.82 -8.36
N PHE A 78 -2.69 2.34 -7.12
CA PHE A 78 -3.12 3.09 -5.94
C PHE A 78 -2.18 2.89 -4.76
N LEU A 79 -2.24 3.84 -3.81
CA LEU A 79 -1.50 3.86 -2.56
C LEU A 79 -2.47 4.16 -1.42
N ASP A 80 -2.39 3.37 -0.33
CA ASP A 80 -3.12 3.56 0.93
C ASP A 80 -2.10 3.79 2.04
N PHE A 81 -2.09 4.99 2.62
CA PHE A 81 -1.19 5.42 3.68
C PHE A 81 -1.99 5.89 4.89
N ARG A 82 -1.54 5.56 6.10
CA ARG A 82 -2.25 5.89 7.34
C ARG A 82 -1.32 6.48 8.39
N PHE A 83 -1.87 7.44 9.09
CA PHE A 83 -1.35 7.90 10.37
C PHE A 83 -1.96 7.06 11.48
N GLU A 84 -1.14 6.42 12.29
CA GLU A 84 -1.53 5.73 13.52
C GLU A 84 -0.95 6.50 14.72
N ALA A 85 -1.43 6.23 15.95
CA ALA A 85 -1.11 7.06 17.12
C ALA A 85 0.40 7.25 17.38
N ASP A 86 1.21 6.26 17.04
CA ASP A 86 2.66 6.20 17.30
C ASP A 86 3.51 5.96 16.04
N ARG A 87 2.88 5.83 14.87
CA ARG A 87 3.58 5.51 13.62
C ARG A 87 2.80 5.95 12.39
N ALA A 88 3.52 6.02 11.29
CA ALA A 88 2.93 6.17 9.95
C ALA A 88 3.22 4.91 9.13
N GLU A 89 2.24 4.42 8.38
CA GLU A 89 2.37 3.18 7.63
C GLU A 89 1.83 3.32 6.21
N LEU A 90 2.67 2.92 5.23
CA LEU A 90 2.22 2.67 3.88
C LEU A 90 1.63 1.25 3.83
N CYS A 91 0.32 1.19 3.88
CA CYS A 91 -0.44 -0.04 4.03
C CYS A 91 -0.53 -0.86 2.76
N ARG A 92 -0.66 -0.18 1.61
CA ARG A 92 -0.82 -0.81 0.29
C ARG A 92 -0.24 0.07 -0.81
N LEU A 93 0.45 -0.56 -1.74
CA LEU A 93 0.84 0.01 -3.02
C LEU A 93 0.69 -1.09 -4.07
N TYR A 94 -0.36 -0.99 -4.87
CA TYR A 94 -0.65 -1.98 -5.91
C TYR A 94 -0.84 -1.33 -7.26
N GLY A 95 -0.26 -1.97 -8.28
CA GLY A 95 -0.54 -1.69 -9.68
C GLY A 95 -1.62 -2.64 -10.23
N ALA A 96 -2.40 -2.17 -11.18
CA ALA A 96 -3.32 -3.02 -11.92
C ALA A 96 -2.56 -4.15 -12.64
N PRO A 97 -3.14 -5.35 -12.74
CA PRO A 97 -2.57 -6.45 -13.51
C PRO A 97 -2.10 -5.98 -14.90
N GLY A 98 -0.88 -6.36 -15.29
CA GLY A 98 -0.26 -5.93 -16.54
C GLY A 98 0.26 -4.49 -16.62
N GLN A 99 0.07 -3.67 -15.58
CA GLN A 99 0.57 -2.29 -15.51
C GLN A 99 1.86 -2.14 -14.69
N THR A 100 2.34 -3.23 -14.12
CA THR A 100 3.55 -3.22 -13.26
C THR A 100 4.81 -2.88 -14.07
N GLY A 101 5.72 -2.10 -13.47
CA GLY A 101 6.98 -1.69 -14.15
C GLY A 101 6.86 -0.41 -14.99
N ARG A 102 5.70 0.24 -15.01
CA ARG A 102 5.47 1.50 -15.75
C ARG A 102 5.78 2.76 -14.93
N GLY A 103 6.38 2.63 -13.76
CA GLY A 103 6.78 3.76 -12.92
C GLY A 103 5.68 4.33 -12.02
N MET A 104 4.42 3.89 -12.14
CA MET A 104 3.29 4.45 -11.38
C MET A 104 3.48 4.35 -9.85
N GLY A 105 4.08 3.25 -9.36
CA GLY A 105 4.39 3.11 -7.94
C GLY A 105 5.40 4.14 -7.44
N SER A 106 6.44 4.43 -8.23
CA SER A 106 7.45 5.44 -7.88
C SER A 106 6.85 6.84 -7.84
N ILE A 107 6.01 7.20 -8.82
CA ILE A 107 5.33 8.51 -8.87
C ILE A 107 4.36 8.66 -7.67
N LEU A 108 3.68 7.59 -7.25
CA LEU A 108 2.83 7.60 -6.05
C LEU A 108 3.65 7.84 -4.77
N ILE A 109 4.85 7.22 -4.65
CA ILE A 109 5.76 7.43 -3.52
C ILE A 109 6.29 8.86 -3.51
N GLU A 110 6.70 9.39 -4.65
CA GLU A 110 7.17 10.78 -4.78
C GLU A 110 6.08 11.78 -4.35
N GLU A 111 4.84 11.56 -4.76
CA GLU A 111 3.72 12.39 -4.34
C GLU A 111 3.40 12.24 -2.85
N LEU A 112 3.48 11.01 -2.30
CA LEU A 112 3.33 10.78 -0.86
C LEU A 112 4.41 11.53 -0.08
N ASP A 113 5.69 11.36 -0.43
CA ASP A 113 6.81 12.03 0.24
C ASP A 113 6.65 13.55 0.24
N ARG A 114 6.14 14.13 -0.86
CA ARG A 114 5.87 15.56 -0.98
C ARG A 114 4.76 16.05 -0.03
N ARG A 115 3.86 15.16 0.38
CA ARG A 115 2.75 15.48 1.31
C ARG A 115 3.10 15.26 2.78
N LEU A 116 4.19 14.56 3.06
CA LEU A 116 4.60 14.20 4.42
C LEU A 116 5.56 15.24 5.03
N ASP A 117 5.08 16.48 5.17
CA ASP A 117 5.91 17.62 5.64
C ASP A 117 6.35 17.51 7.12
N SER A 118 5.63 16.74 7.94
CA SER A 118 5.85 16.64 9.41
C SER A 118 6.18 15.24 9.89
N ILE A 119 6.50 14.34 8.98
CA ILE A 119 6.82 12.93 9.28
C ILE A 119 8.25 12.65 8.83
N ASP A 120 9.08 12.22 9.76
CA ASP A 120 10.48 11.89 9.48
C ASP A 120 10.64 10.48 8.88
N GLU A 121 9.72 9.57 9.19
CA GLU A 121 9.80 8.18 8.72
C GLU A 121 8.44 7.50 8.69
N TYR A 122 8.32 6.46 7.84
CA TYR A 122 7.17 5.56 7.84
C TYR A 122 7.59 4.11 7.60
N GLU A 123 6.69 3.20 7.93
CA GLU A 123 6.91 1.77 7.74
C GLU A 123 6.09 1.23 6.55
N VAL A 124 6.61 0.18 5.95
CA VAL A 124 5.90 -0.67 4.98
C VAL A 124 6.18 -2.12 5.33
N THR A 125 5.18 -2.97 5.15
CA THR A 125 5.30 -4.40 5.46
C THR A 125 5.19 -5.20 4.16
N VAL A 126 6.15 -6.11 3.94
CA VAL A 126 6.34 -6.85 2.69
C VAL A 126 6.45 -8.34 2.97
N VAL A 127 5.78 -9.19 2.18
CA VAL A 127 5.93 -10.65 2.27
C VAL A 127 7.39 -11.02 2.04
N ALA A 128 8.00 -11.80 2.94
CA ALA A 128 9.43 -12.10 2.97
C ALA A 128 9.94 -12.74 1.66
N THR A 129 9.09 -13.52 1.00
CA THR A 129 9.39 -14.18 -0.28
C THR A 129 9.12 -13.32 -1.52
N ASN A 130 8.53 -12.13 -1.34
CA ASN A 130 8.27 -11.20 -2.44
C ASN A 130 9.54 -10.40 -2.80
N VAL A 131 10.49 -11.06 -3.47
CA VAL A 131 11.78 -10.48 -3.88
C VAL A 131 11.60 -9.20 -4.70
N ARG A 132 10.58 -9.15 -5.55
CA ARG A 132 10.29 -7.98 -6.39
C ARG A 132 9.92 -6.76 -5.56
N ALA A 133 8.99 -6.93 -4.61
CA ALA A 133 8.59 -5.85 -3.72
C ALA A 133 9.75 -5.43 -2.79
N MET A 134 10.52 -6.39 -2.26
CA MET A 134 11.71 -6.11 -1.46
C MET A 134 12.73 -5.26 -2.22
N SER A 135 12.99 -5.58 -3.50
CA SER A 135 13.89 -4.82 -4.35
C SER A 135 13.36 -3.42 -4.64
N PHE A 136 12.07 -3.31 -4.94
CA PHE A 136 11.39 -2.03 -5.17
C PHE A 136 11.51 -1.11 -3.94
N TRP A 137 11.22 -1.62 -2.75
CA TRP A 137 11.29 -0.81 -1.53
C TRP A 137 12.73 -0.41 -1.18
N ARG A 138 13.72 -1.28 -1.41
CA ARG A 138 15.13 -0.92 -1.25
C ARG A 138 15.56 0.20 -2.19
N LEU A 139 15.12 0.18 -3.45
CA LEU A 139 15.38 1.27 -4.42
C LEU A 139 14.77 2.60 -3.95
N HIS A 140 13.66 2.55 -3.21
CA HIS A 140 13.05 3.71 -2.58
C HIS A 140 13.60 4.01 -1.18
N GLY A 141 14.79 3.50 -0.82
CA GLY A 141 15.49 3.84 0.41
C GLY A 141 14.96 3.16 1.67
N CYS A 142 14.02 2.21 1.56
CA CYS A 142 13.54 1.45 2.72
C CYS A 142 14.58 0.44 3.20
N GLN A 143 14.74 0.35 4.53
CA GLN A 143 15.63 -0.60 5.18
C GLN A 143 14.83 -1.58 6.05
N PRO A 144 15.18 -2.88 6.08
CA PRO A 144 14.51 -3.84 6.94
C PRO A 144 14.76 -3.51 8.42
N VAL A 145 13.71 -3.52 9.23
CA VAL A 145 13.77 -3.20 10.67
C VAL A 145 13.17 -4.28 11.56
N GLY A 146 12.47 -5.27 11.01
CA GLY A 146 11.89 -6.36 11.81
C GLY A 146 11.13 -7.37 10.97
N ARG A 147 10.53 -8.34 11.67
CA ARG A 147 9.64 -9.36 11.11
C ARG A 147 8.35 -9.45 11.92
N VAL A 148 7.29 -9.88 11.26
CA VAL A 148 5.98 -10.15 11.86
C VAL A 148 5.30 -11.25 11.05
N SER A 149 4.47 -12.09 11.68
CA SER A 149 3.68 -13.05 10.93
C SER A 149 2.54 -12.36 10.17
N ILE A 150 2.08 -12.94 9.07
CA ILE A 150 0.92 -12.42 8.31
C ILE A 150 -0.32 -12.37 9.20
N VAL A 151 -0.56 -13.42 9.97
CA VAL A 151 -1.73 -13.52 10.86
C VAL A 151 -1.71 -12.43 11.93
N GLU A 152 -0.54 -12.18 12.53
CA GLU A 152 -0.37 -11.10 13.51
C GLU A 152 -0.59 -9.71 12.86
N HIS A 153 0.04 -9.44 11.73
CA HIS A 153 -0.08 -8.15 11.04
C HIS A 153 -1.52 -7.84 10.62
N PHE A 154 -2.16 -8.75 9.90
CA PHE A 154 -3.53 -8.50 9.43
C PHE A 154 -4.56 -8.66 10.54
N GLY A 155 -4.37 -9.59 11.49
CA GLY A 155 -5.27 -9.79 12.61
C GLY A 155 -5.25 -8.63 13.59
N ALA A 156 -4.08 -8.28 14.11
CA ALA A 156 -3.92 -7.22 15.09
C ALA A 156 -4.06 -5.81 14.50
N THR A 157 -3.46 -5.58 13.32
CA THR A 157 -3.37 -4.24 12.73
C THR A 157 -4.54 -3.91 11.82
N ARG A 158 -5.15 -4.91 11.18
CA ARG A 158 -6.20 -4.72 10.16
C ARG A 158 -7.54 -5.33 10.54
N GLY A 159 -7.62 -6.02 11.68
CA GLY A 159 -8.83 -6.68 12.14
C GLY A 159 -9.31 -7.84 11.24
N VAL A 160 -8.43 -8.40 10.40
CA VAL A 160 -8.75 -9.54 9.54
C VAL A 160 -8.88 -10.78 10.40
N ARG A 161 -9.97 -11.53 10.23
CA ARG A 161 -10.22 -12.78 10.92
C ARG A 161 -9.69 -13.95 10.09
N PHE A 162 -8.90 -14.80 10.73
CA PHE A 162 -8.38 -16.02 10.15
C PHE A 162 -8.94 -17.23 10.90
N ASP A 163 -9.10 -18.35 10.20
CA ASP A 163 -9.31 -19.63 10.85
C ASP A 163 -8.04 -20.05 11.58
N SER A 164 -8.20 -20.73 12.73
CA SER A 164 -7.14 -20.99 13.71
C SER A 164 -5.93 -21.80 13.21
N ALA A 165 -5.94 -22.28 11.97
CA ALA A 165 -4.87 -23.08 11.36
C ALA A 165 -4.12 -22.34 10.22
N ALA A 166 -4.41 -21.05 9.97
CA ALA A 166 -3.80 -20.33 8.87
C ALA A 166 -2.35 -19.95 9.20
N ASP A 167 -1.39 -20.59 8.55
CA ASP A 167 0.01 -20.16 8.51
C ASP A 167 0.21 -19.31 7.25
N GLY A 168 0.27 -18.01 7.43
CA GLY A 168 0.40 -17.06 6.33
C GLY A 168 1.85 -16.75 5.94
N GLY A 169 2.84 -17.32 6.64
CA GLY A 169 4.25 -16.99 6.44
C GLY A 169 4.68 -15.67 7.10
N ASP A 170 5.90 -15.22 6.80
CA ASP A 170 6.55 -14.06 7.38
C ASP A 170 6.46 -12.81 6.51
N LEU A 171 6.29 -11.69 7.17
CA LEU A 171 6.44 -10.36 6.60
C LEU A 171 7.72 -9.68 7.12
N ILE A 172 8.36 -8.91 6.28
CA ILE A 172 9.46 -8.02 6.65
C ILE A 172 8.91 -6.62 6.82
N LYS A 173 9.08 -6.05 8.00
CA LYS A 173 8.89 -4.62 8.22
C LYS A 173 10.08 -3.86 7.66
N MET A 174 9.82 -2.87 6.83
CA MET A 174 10.83 -1.99 6.27
C MET A 174 10.47 -0.55 6.64
N ARG A 175 11.49 0.27 6.87
CA ARG A 175 11.33 1.67 7.25
C ARG A 175 11.99 2.57 6.22
N ARG A 176 11.26 3.60 5.80
CA ARG A 176 11.74 4.69 4.97
C ARG A 176 11.92 5.94 5.82
N ARG A 177 13.09 6.57 5.74
CA ARG A 177 13.31 7.91 6.26
C ARG A 177 13.09 8.91 5.14
N ILE A 178 12.32 9.95 5.45
CA ILE A 178 12.05 11.06 4.55
C ILE A 178 13.12 12.11 4.84
N SER A 179 13.94 12.46 3.85
CA SER A 179 14.91 13.55 4.00
C SER A 179 14.11 14.85 3.99
N SER A 180 13.99 15.50 5.14
CA SER A 180 13.40 16.83 5.23
C SER A 180 14.23 17.79 4.37
N SER A 181 13.64 18.37 3.33
CA SER A 181 14.28 19.34 2.43
C SER A 181 14.54 20.71 3.09
N VAL A 182 14.50 20.81 4.41
CA VAL A 182 14.50 22.07 5.17
C VAL A 182 15.89 22.48 5.66
N ASN A 183 16.98 21.80 5.31
CA ASN A 183 18.30 22.18 5.81
C ASN A 183 19.38 22.42 4.73
N GLN A 184 19.04 23.16 3.65
CA GLN A 184 20.04 23.76 2.75
C GLN A 184 19.71 25.22 2.45
N ALA A 185 19.58 26.05 3.49
CA ALA A 185 19.67 27.50 3.40
C ALA A 185 20.21 28.04 4.72
N ALA A 186 21.50 27.92 4.91
CA ALA A 186 22.27 28.67 5.89
C ALA A 186 23.64 29.05 5.29
#